data_70b8656fd8ca2bf94ed9cf19f043711e
#
_entry.id   70b8656fd8ca2bf94ed9cf19f043711e
#
_cell.length_a   1.000
_cell.length_b   1.000
_cell.length_c   1.000
_cell.angle_alpha   90.00
_cell.angle_beta   90.00
_cell.angle_gamma   90.00
#
_symmetry.space_group_name_H-M   'P 1'
#
loop_
_entity.id
_entity.type
_entity.pdbx_description
1 polymer ?
#
loop_
_entity_poly.entity_id
_entity_poly.type
_entity_poly.pdbx_seq_one_letter_code
_entity_poly.pdbx_strand_id
1 'polypeptide(L)'
;NTGTNFINSVTLTTGNKNNQTFASISSTNSAGIVPNNEYNRLNFTFRNTSTFWNDRLQLDLGASYIKQNDKNMVSQGLYWNPVVAAYLFPRGENFEDIKTFERFDESRKLPVQYWPVLDAVYAPQNPYWTAYRNVAKNTKHRYMFNVGATFKITDWMNIAARYRMDNSYVDFERKIYASSDQVFAEGKKGLYGYSNFSDHQEYADAMLNINKTLGDFNVSANLGWSYSNYGSLTRGYKGPLKGVPNKFAVSNIDPANG
;
A
#
# COMPACT_ATOMS: atom_id res chain seq x y z
N ASN A 1 -18.16 -14.07 11.62
CA ASN A 1 -17.69 -12.67 11.60
C ASN A 1 -18.30 -11.92 10.40
N THR A 2 -18.53 -10.62 10.57
CA THR A 2 -19.05 -9.73 9.53
C THR A 2 -17.95 -8.73 9.19
N GLY A 3 -17.65 -8.58 7.90
CA GLY A 3 -16.80 -7.51 7.41
C GLY A 3 -17.59 -6.21 7.30
N THR A 4 -16.91 -5.08 7.45
CA THR A 4 -17.50 -3.75 7.30
C THR A 4 -16.68 -2.91 6.33
N ASN A 5 -17.36 -2.04 5.57
CA ASN A 5 -16.69 -1.10 4.68
C ASN A 5 -17.45 0.23 4.70
N PHE A 6 -16.77 1.30 5.13
CA PHE A 6 -17.30 2.66 5.15
C PHE A 6 -16.47 3.54 4.22
N ILE A 7 -17.13 4.12 3.22
CA ILE A 7 -16.52 5.04 2.27
C ILE A 7 -17.24 6.38 2.38
N ASN A 8 -16.50 7.43 2.68
CA ASN A 8 -17.01 8.80 2.75
C ASN A 8 -16.17 9.67 1.82
N SER A 9 -16.83 10.55 1.09
CA SER A 9 -16.14 11.51 0.22
C SER A 9 -16.84 12.86 0.20
N VAL A 10 -16.03 13.91 0.12
CA VAL A 10 -16.49 15.28 -0.12
C VAL A 10 -15.75 15.81 -1.33
N THR A 11 -16.47 16.39 -2.26
CA THR A 11 -15.94 16.94 -3.50
C THR A 11 -16.43 18.36 -3.68
N LEU A 12 -15.50 19.25 -4.04
CA LEU A 12 -15.77 20.63 -4.44
C LEU A 12 -15.35 20.79 -5.90
N THR A 13 -16.28 21.28 -6.71
CA THR A 13 -15.99 21.73 -8.07
C THR A 13 -16.46 23.18 -8.20
N THR A 14 -15.57 24.06 -8.61
CA THR A 14 -15.86 25.48 -8.81
C THR A 14 -15.08 26.01 -9.99
N GLY A 15 -15.57 27.06 -10.60
CA GLY A 15 -14.85 27.69 -11.68
C GLY A 15 -15.70 28.55 -12.59
N ASN A 16 -15.06 29.07 -13.59
CA ASN A 16 -15.62 29.85 -14.67
C ASN A 16 -15.01 29.41 -16.01
N LYS A 17 -15.26 30.11 -17.09
CA LYS A 17 -14.73 29.80 -18.42
C LYS A 17 -13.21 29.65 -18.45
N ASN A 18 -12.49 30.44 -17.64
CA ASN A 18 -11.03 30.57 -17.70
C ASN A 18 -10.30 29.89 -16.54
N ASN A 19 -11.04 29.44 -15.52
CA ASN A 19 -10.45 28.74 -14.37
C ASN A 19 -11.44 27.68 -13.87
N GLN A 20 -10.97 26.45 -13.75
CA GLN A 20 -11.74 25.34 -13.21
C GLN A 20 -10.91 24.65 -12.12
N THR A 21 -11.50 24.53 -10.95
CA THR A 21 -10.88 23.92 -9.79
C THR A 21 -11.72 22.75 -9.28
N PHE A 22 -11.06 21.65 -9.02
CA PHE A 22 -11.58 20.45 -8.41
C PHE A 22 -10.76 20.11 -7.17
N ALA A 23 -11.43 19.88 -6.06
CA ALA A 23 -10.81 19.36 -4.84
C ALA A 23 -11.67 18.23 -4.26
N SER A 24 -11.05 17.16 -3.80
CA SER A 24 -11.74 16.03 -3.20
C SER A 24 -10.94 15.46 -2.04
N ILE A 25 -11.64 15.09 -0.97
CA ILE A 25 -11.11 14.27 0.11
C ILE A 25 -12.01 13.04 0.25
N SER A 26 -11.40 11.86 0.34
CA SER A 26 -12.13 10.61 0.57
C SER A 26 -11.45 9.76 1.63
N SER A 27 -12.25 9.10 2.45
CA SER A 27 -11.81 8.16 3.49
C SER A 27 -12.48 6.82 3.28
N THR A 28 -11.69 5.76 3.28
CA THR A 28 -12.15 4.37 3.28
C THR A 28 -11.68 3.71 4.56
N ASN A 29 -12.60 3.11 5.31
CA ASN A 29 -12.32 2.35 6.52
C ASN A 29 -12.98 0.98 6.39
N SER A 30 -12.19 -0.07 6.39
CA SER A 30 -12.67 -1.43 6.19
C SER A 30 -12.10 -2.39 7.23
N ALA A 31 -12.94 -3.29 7.71
CA ALA A 31 -12.54 -4.45 8.50
C ALA A 31 -12.96 -5.72 7.77
N GLY A 32 -12.07 -6.68 7.66
CA GLY A 32 -12.33 -7.96 7.01
C GLY A 32 -13.14 -8.92 7.87
N ILE A 33 -13.61 -10.00 7.26
CA ILE A 33 -14.27 -11.11 7.98
C ILE A 33 -13.29 -11.91 8.85
N VAL A 34 -11.99 -11.87 8.50
CA VAL A 34 -10.93 -12.44 9.32
C VAL A 34 -10.63 -11.46 10.45
N PRO A 35 -10.58 -11.91 11.71
CA PRO A 35 -10.26 -11.03 12.84
C PRO A 35 -8.93 -10.30 12.64
N ASN A 36 -8.86 -9.06 13.17
CA ASN A 36 -7.65 -8.23 13.13
C ASN A 36 -7.15 -7.86 11.71
N ASN A 37 -8.02 -8.01 10.70
CA ASN A 37 -7.75 -7.53 9.34
C ASN A 37 -8.39 -6.16 9.15
N GLU A 38 -7.59 -5.16 8.83
CA GLU A 38 -8.00 -3.76 8.73
C GLU A 38 -7.38 -3.08 7.50
N TYR A 39 -8.16 -2.23 6.87
CA TYR A 39 -7.71 -1.36 5.78
C TYR A 39 -8.27 0.04 5.95
N ASN A 40 -7.38 1.03 6.01
CA ASN A 40 -7.75 2.44 6.13
C ASN A 40 -7.01 3.24 5.06
N ARG A 41 -7.74 4.08 4.32
CA ARG A 41 -7.17 4.94 3.29
C ARG A 41 -7.77 6.32 3.34
N LEU A 42 -6.90 7.33 3.37
CA LEU A 42 -7.25 8.73 3.15
C LEU A 42 -6.66 9.15 1.81
N ASN A 43 -7.47 9.77 0.97
CA ASN A 43 -7.07 10.29 -0.32
C ASN A 43 -7.47 11.76 -0.44
N PHE A 44 -6.52 12.60 -0.79
CA PHE A 44 -6.74 13.99 -1.15
C PHE A 44 -6.36 14.19 -2.61
N THR A 45 -7.19 14.89 -3.37
CA THR A 45 -6.94 15.23 -4.77
C THR A 45 -7.29 16.68 -5.02
N PHE A 46 -6.39 17.39 -5.69
CA PHE A 46 -6.58 18.74 -6.17
C PHE A 46 -6.24 18.80 -7.66
N ARG A 47 -7.05 19.50 -8.44
CA ARG A 47 -6.79 19.81 -9.85
C ARG A 47 -7.23 21.23 -10.14
N ASN A 48 -6.46 21.92 -10.95
CA ASN A 48 -6.82 23.24 -11.47
C ASN A 48 -6.39 23.32 -12.94
N THR A 49 -7.32 23.77 -13.77
CA THR A 49 -7.06 24.15 -15.15
C THR A 49 -7.37 25.63 -15.30
N SER A 50 -6.40 26.40 -15.77
CA SER A 50 -6.51 27.84 -15.96
C SER A 50 -6.06 28.26 -17.35
N THR A 51 -6.81 29.14 -17.97
CA THR A 51 -6.48 29.71 -19.28
C THR A 51 -6.22 31.22 -19.16
N PHE A 52 -5.18 31.69 -19.88
CA PHE A 52 -4.69 33.05 -19.87
C PHE A 52 -4.51 33.57 -21.29
N TRP A 53 -4.41 34.89 -21.44
CA TRP A 53 -4.06 35.57 -22.69
C TRP A 53 -5.01 35.23 -23.85
N ASN A 54 -6.32 35.37 -23.63
CA ASN A 54 -7.33 35.03 -24.63
C ASN A 54 -7.21 33.59 -25.15
N ASP A 55 -7.16 32.63 -24.19
CA ASP A 55 -7.06 31.18 -24.44
C ASP A 55 -5.76 30.73 -25.13
N ARG A 56 -4.71 31.57 -25.13
CA ARG A 56 -3.41 31.19 -25.69
C ARG A 56 -2.56 30.34 -24.78
N LEU A 57 -2.65 30.55 -23.47
CA LEU A 57 -1.91 29.73 -22.49
C LEU A 57 -2.91 28.97 -21.62
N GLN A 58 -2.83 27.65 -21.62
CA GLN A 58 -3.51 26.79 -20.66
C GLN A 58 -2.48 26.21 -19.69
N LEU A 59 -2.79 26.28 -18.41
CA LEU A 59 -2.03 25.64 -17.33
C LEU A 59 -2.90 24.61 -16.63
N ASP A 60 -2.36 23.40 -16.48
CA ASP A 60 -2.99 22.28 -15.77
C ASP A 60 -2.14 21.91 -14.56
N LEU A 61 -2.70 22.01 -13.37
CA LEU A 61 -2.07 21.65 -12.11
C LEU A 61 -2.81 20.49 -11.47
N GLY A 62 -2.09 19.52 -10.94
CA GLY A 62 -2.67 18.44 -10.17
C GLY A 62 -1.77 18.03 -9.02
N ALA A 63 -2.38 17.79 -7.86
CA ALA A 63 -1.73 17.26 -6.69
C ALA A 63 -2.61 16.19 -6.05
N SER A 64 -2.01 15.09 -5.62
CA SER A 64 -2.71 14.07 -4.87
C SER A 64 -1.83 13.52 -3.75
N TYR A 65 -2.45 13.27 -2.61
CA TYR A 65 -1.82 12.62 -1.47
C TYR A 65 -2.65 11.44 -1.02
N ILE A 66 -2.00 10.30 -0.82
CA ILE A 66 -2.63 9.09 -0.32
C ILE A 66 -1.88 8.65 0.94
N LYS A 67 -2.63 8.47 2.04
CA LYS A 67 -2.19 7.73 3.21
C LYS A 67 -2.99 6.45 3.32
N GLN A 68 -2.32 5.31 3.34
CA GLN A 68 -2.94 4.00 3.45
C GLN A 68 -2.29 3.23 4.59
N ASN A 69 -3.13 2.65 5.45
CA ASN A 69 -2.70 1.70 6.47
C ASN A 69 -3.46 0.40 6.23
N ASP A 70 -2.74 -0.69 6.12
CA ASP A 70 -3.32 -2.02 6.10
C ASP A 70 -2.64 -2.92 7.13
N LYS A 71 -3.43 -3.78 7.73
CA LYS A 71 -3.02 -4.70 8.77
C LYS A 71 -3.56 -6.07 8.49
N ASN A 72 -2.68 -7.06 8.52
CA ASN A 72 -3.00 -8.48 8.36
C ASN A 72 -3.83 -8.78 7.11
N MET A 73 -3.50 -8.16 5.98
CA MET A 73 -4.10 -8.53 4.70
C MET A 73 -3.88 -10.02 4.48
N VAL A 74 -4.97 -10.72 4.17
CA VAL A 74 -4.95 -12.18 4.06
C VAL A 74 -4.00 -12.61 2.95
N SER A 75 -2.97 -13.36 3.31
CA SER A 75 -2.01 -13.91 2.35
C SER A 75 -2.61 -15.10 1.63
N GLN A 76 -2.17 -15.31 0.40
CA GLN A 76 -2.41 -16.57 -0.30
C GLN A 76 -1.50 -17.67 0.25
N GLY A 77 -1.91 -18.92 0.09
CA GLY A 77 -1.12 -20.09 0.48
C GLY A 77 -1.60 -20.75 1.78
N LEU A 78 -1.00 -21.91 2.05
CA LEU A 78 -1.46 -22.83 3.09
C LEU A 78 -1.15 -22.31 4.51
N TYR A 79 0.04 -21.76 4.70
CA TYR A 79 0.59 -21.53 6.04
C TYR A 79 0.19 -20.19 6.67
N TRP A 80 0.07 -19.15 5.86
CA TRP A 80 -0.17 -17.77 6.34
C TRP A 80 -1.63 -17.35 6.29
N ASN A 81 -2.49 -18.18 5.69
CA ASN A 81 -3.90 -17.91 5.54
C ASN A 81 -4.69 -18.56 6.67
N PRO A 82 -5.21 -17.80 7.65
CA PRO A 82 -5.97 -18.37 8.76
C PRO A 82 -7.26 -19.06 8.30
N VAL A 83 -7.80 -18.68 7.14
CA VAL A 83 -9.01 -19.29 6.58
C VAL A 83 -8.76 -20.74 6.19
N VAL A 84 -7.58 -21.06 5.65
CA VAL A 84 -7.22 -22.45 5.30
C VAL A 84 -7.18 -23.32 6.55
N ALA A 85 -6.53 -22.86 7.63
CA ALA A 85 -6.51 -23.60 8.90
C ALA A 85 -7.93 -23.81 9.48
N ALA A 86 -8.81 -22.82 9.32
CA ALA A 86 -10.21 -22.94 9.74
C ALA A 86 -10.98 -23.96 8.92
N TYR A 87 -10.74 -24.06 7.60
CA TYR A 87 -11.36 -25.07 6.74
C TYR A 87 -10.82 -26.50 6.99
N LEU A 88 -9.57 -26.63 7.41
CA LEU A 88 -8.94 -27.91 7.76
C LEU A 88 -9.28 -28.38 9.18
N PHE A 89 -9.97 -27.56 9.98
CA PHE A 89 -10.37 -27.94 11.32
C PHE A 89 -11.35 -29.12 11.31
N PRO A 90 -11.15 -30.17 12.14
CA PRO A 90 -11.99 -31.36 12.16
C PRO A 90 -13.45 -31.02 12.46
N ARG A 91 -14.37 -31.54 11.66
CA ARG A 91 -15.82 -31.25 11.78
C ARG A 91 -16.46 -31.82 13.04
N GLY A 92 -15.83 -32.81 13.67
CA GLY A 92 -16.28 -33.41 14.92
C GLY A 92 -15.91 -32.62 16.17
N GLU A 93 -15.08 -31.62 16.04
CA GLU A 93 -14.58 -30.80 17.14
C GLU A 93 -15.32 -29.45 17.22
N ASN A 94 -15.37 -28.88 18.41
CA ASN A 94 -16.02 -27.59 18.64
C ASN A 94 -15.08 -26.43 18.23
N PHE A 95 -15.43 -25.73 17.17
CA PHE A 95 -14.64 -24.58 16.68
C PHE A 95 -14.54 -23.42 17.69
N GLU A 96 -15.48 -23.30 18.65
CA GLU A 96 -15.44 -22.27 19.67
C GLU A 96 -14.24 -22.42 20.62
N ASP A 97 -13.80 -23.68 20.85
CA ASP A 97 -12.71 -23.96 21.80
C ASP A 97 -11.38 -23.39 21.33
N ILE A 98 -11.19 -23.26 20.02
CA ILE A 98 -9.95 -22.69 19.45
C ILE A 98 -9.88 -21.16 19.52
N LYS A 99 -10.97 -20.48 19.94
CA LYS A 99 -10.92 -19.05 20.26
C LYS A 99 -10.01 -18.77 21.45
N THR A 100 -9.85 -19.73 22.36
CA THR A 100 -8.80 -19.71 23.37
C THR A 100 -7.47 -20.10 22.71
N PHE A 101 -6.99 -19.24 21.81
CA PHE A 101 -5.86 -19.53 20.93
C PHE A 101 -4.49 -19.51 21.62
N GLU A 102 -4.42 -19.07 22.88
CA GLU A 102 -3.17 -19.04 23.66
C GLU A 102 -3.41 -19.46 25.11
N ARG A 103 -2.38 -20.06 25.71
CA ARG A 103 -2.31 -20.44 27.11
C ARG A 103 -0.96 -20.05 27.68
N PHE A 104 -0.92 -19.68 28.97
CA PHE A 104 0.34 -19.35 29.63
C PHE A 104 1.15 -20.63 29.90
N ASP A 105 2.41 -20.63 29.46
CA ASP A 105 3.38 -21.70 29.72
C ASP A 105 4.30 -21.27 30.86
N GLU A 106 4.16 -21.94 32.00
CA GLU A 106 4.95 -21.64 33.22
C GLU A 106 6.44 -21.88 33.03
N SER A 107 6.83 -22.84 32.17
CA SER A 107 8.23 -23.16 31.91
C SER A 107 8.92 -22.11 31.05
N ARG A 108 8.19 -21.55 30.09
CA ARG A 108 8.66 -20.53 29.15
C ARG A 108 8.38 -19.11 29.63
N LYS A 109 7.51 -18.95 30.66
CA LYS A 109 7.05 -17.66 31.21
C LYS A 109 6.46 -16.72 30.14
N LEU A 110 5.69 -17.30 29.21
CA LEU A 110 5.02 -16.54 28.14
C LEU A 110 3.77 -17.25 27.63
N PRO A 111 2.81 -16.52 27.00
CA PRO A 111 1.70 -17.14 26.29
C PRO A 111 2.19 -17.95 25.10
N VAL A 112 1.73 -19.18 24.97
CA VAL A 112 2.03 -20.09 23.85
C VAL A 112 0.76 -20.41 23.08
N GLN A 113 0.91 -20.75 21.82
CA GLN A 113 -0.19 -21.15 20.98
C GLN A 113 -0.90 -22.39 21.56
N TYR A 114 -2.22 -22.32 21.63
CA TYR A 114 -3.07 -23.48 21.85
C TYR A 114 -3.70 -23.94 20.54
N TRP A 115 -3.34 -25.14 20.10
CA TRP A 115 -3.88 -25.74 18.90
C TRP A 115 -4.03 -27.26 19.09
N PRO A 116 -5.27 -27.77 19.26
CA PRO A 116 -5.48 -29.18 19.57
C PRO A 116 -5.32 -30.10 18.35
N VAL A 117 -5.26 -29.54 17.15
CA VAL A 117 -5.11 -30.32 15.90
C VAL A 117 -3.63 -30.54 15.63
N LEU A 118 -3.25 -31.81 15.63
CA LEU A 118 -1.90 -32.22 15.27
C LEU A 118 -1.92 -32.67 13.80
N ASP A 119 -1.38 -31.82 12.92
CA ASP A 119 -1.05 -32.18 11.56
C ASP A 119 0.46 -32.05 11.35
N ALA A 120 1.11 -33.21 11.21
CA ALA A 120 2.56 -33.28 11.01
C ALA A 120 2.98 -32.88 9.57
N VAL A 121 2.04 -32.83 8.62
CA VAL A 121 2.34 -32.64 7.20
C VAL A 121 2.29 -31.16 6.81
N TYR A 122 1.31 -30.41 7.31
CA TYR A 122 1.06 -29.05 6.85
C TYR A 122 1.28 -27.98 7.92
N ALA A 123 1.61 -28.37 9.16
CA ALA A 123 1.84 -27.46 10.30
C ALA A 123 0.83 -26.29 10.37
N PRO A 124 -0.50 -26.53 10.22
CA PRO A 124 -1.47 -25.45 10.34
C PRO A 124 -1.42 -24.91 11.75
N GLN A 125 -1.51 -23.58 11.87
CA GLN A 125 -1.58 -22.90 13.15
C GLN A 125 -3.03 -22.60 13.49
N ASN A 126 -3.32 -22.38 14.77
CA ASN A 126 -4.61 -21.86 15.17
C ASN A 126 -4.93 -20.58 14.37
N PRO A 127 -6.08 -20.52 13.67
CA PRO A 127 -6.42 -19.36 12.83
C PRO A 127 -6.49 -18.04 13.61
N TYR A 128 -6.89 -18.07 14.88
CA TYR A 128 -6.87 -16.89 15.75
C TYR A 128 -5.45 -16.52 16.18
N TRP A 129 -4.57 -17.52 16.43
CA TRP A 129 -3.16 -17.25 16.66
C TRP A 129 -2.54 -16.55 15.44
N THR A 130 -2.78 -17.06 14.24
CA THR A 130 -2.30 -16.43 13.00
C THR A 130 -2.83 -15.01 12.86
N ALA A 131 -4.10 -14.77 13.15
CA ALA A 131 -4.72 -13.44 13.04
C ALA A 131 -4.21 -12.43 14.08
N TYR A 132 -3.84 -12.87 15.29
CA TYR A 132 -3.48 -11.96 16.40
C TYR A 132 -2.00 -11.97 16.77
N ARG A 133 -1.26 -13.01 16.40
CA ARG A 133 0.15 -13.20 16.79
C ARG A 133 1.13 -13.23 15.61
N ASN A 134 0.62 -13.28 14.38
CA ASN A 134 1.41 -13.09 13.17
C ASN A 134 0.97 -11.77 12.51
N VAL A 135 1.47 -10.67 13.05
CA VAL A 135 1.02 -9.32 12.66
C VAL A 135 1.89 -8.79 11.53
N ALA A 136 1.24 -8.40 10.44
CA ALA A 136 1.86 -7.65 9.35
C ALA A 136 1.14 -6.32 9.18
N LYS A 137 1.87 -5.22 9.16
CA LYS A 137 1.34 -3.87 9.03
C LYS A 137 2.09 -3.11 7.94
N ASN A 138 1.35 -2.50 7.02
CA ASN A 138 1.86 -1.54 6.06
C ASN A 138 1.34 -0.15 6.37
N THR A 139 2.22 0.85 6.27
CA THR A 139 1.85 2.26 6.24
C THR A 139 2.43 2.86 4.98
N LYS A 140 1.56 3.31 4.06
CA LYS A 140 1.95 3.88 2.77
C LYS A 140 1.59 5.35 2.70
N HIS A 141 2.57 6.15 2.27
CA HIS A 141 2.40 7.55 1.88
C HIS A 141 2.77 7.68 0.40
N ARG A 142 1.87 8.25 -0.40
CA ARG A 142 2.12 8.50 -1.83
C ARG A 142 1.78 9.93 -2.17
N TYR A 143 2.70 10.60 -2.83
CA TYR A 143 2.59 11.99 -3.27
C TYR A 143 2.70 12.01 -4.79
N MET A 144 1.67 12.53 -5.43
CA MET A 144 1.66 12.71 -6.88
C MET A 144 1.47 14.18 -7.20
N PHE A 145 2.28 14.68 -8.10
CA PHE A 145 2.21 16.04 -8.59
C PHE A 145 2.31 16.02 -10.12
N ASN A 146 1.50 16.83 -10.78
CA ASN A 146 1.60 17.05 -12.21
C ASN A 146 1.37 18.51 -12.54
N VAL A 147 2.15 19.00 -13.48
CA VAL A 147 1.99 20.31 -14.10
C VAL A 147 2.04 20.15 -15.61
N GLY A 148 1.13 20.81 -16.30
CA GLY A 148 1.11 20.90 -17.77
C GLY A 148 0.94 22.34 -18.18
N ALA A 149 1.59 22.73 -19.28
CA ALA A 149 1.40 24.00 -19.94
C ALA A 149 1.23 23.78 -21.44
N THR A 150 0.21 24.38 -22.03
CA THR A 150 0.01 24.39 -23.49
C THR A 150 -0.07 25.84 -23.93
N PHE A 151 0.83 26.21 -24.86
CA PHE A 151 0.87 27.54 -25.45
C PHE A 151 0.59 27.49 -26.94
N LYS A 152 -0.46 28.20 -27.36
CA LYS A 152 -0.82 28.40 -28.78
C LYS A 152 0.06 29.50 -29.35
N ILE A 153 1.00 29.11 -30.18
CA ILE A 153 1.91 30.06 -30.90
C ILE A 153 1.13 30.74 -32.02
N THR A 154 0.38 29.92 -32.79
CA THR A 154 -0.54 30.35 -33.84
C THR A 154 -1.80 29.50 -33.78
N ASP A 155 -2.78 29.76 -34.62
CA ASP A 155 -4.02 28.94 -34.68
C ASP A 155 -3.76 27.51 -35.20
N TRP A 156 -2.64 27.29 -35.88
CA TRP A 156 -2.25 26.00 -36.44
C TRP A 156 -1.03 25.37 -35.73
N MET A 157 -0.45 26.01 -34.69
CA MET A 157 0.76 25.53 -34.02
C MET A 157 0.69 25.79 -32.52
N ASN A 158 0.92 24.77 -31.71
CA ASN A 158 1.07 24.89 -30.27
C ASN A 158 2.26 24.07 -29.75
N ILE A 159 2.74 24.49 -28.58
CA ILE A 159 3.72 23.74 -27.79
C ILE A 159 3.08 23.33 -26.49
N ALA A 160 3.23 22.07 -26.11
CA ALA A 160 2.80 21.54 -24.83
C ALA A 160 4.01 21.00 -24.07
N ALA A 161 4.09 21.29 -22.77
CA ALA A 161 5.08 20.72 -21.88
C ALA A 161 4.38 20.16 -20.63
N ARG A 162 4.84 18.99 -20.15
CA ARG A 162 4.29 18.32 -18.97
C ARG A 162 5.40 17.81 -18.06
N TYR A 163 5.18 17.90 -16.77
CA TYR A 163 5.99 17.25 -15.76
C TYR A 163 5.11 16.49 -14.79
N ARG A 164 5.53 15.30 -14.41
CA ARG A 164 4.85 14.45 -13.42
C ARG A 164 5.88 13.89 -12.45
N MET A 165 5.50 13.87 -11.17
CA MET A 165 6.25 13.24 -10.10
C MET A 165 5.31 12.32 -9.32
N ASP A 166 5.78 11.12 -9.02
CA ASP A 166 5.07 10.13 -8.20
C ASP A 166 6.05 9.50 -7.23
N ASN A 167 5.89 9.80 -5.94
CA ASN A 167 6.72 9.29 -4.87
C ASN A 167 5.90 8.45 -3.91
N SER A 168 6.38 7.26 -3.60
CA SER A 168 5.74 6.32 -2.69
C SER A 168 6.72 5.88 -1.61
N TYR A 169 6.28 5.96 -0.35
CA TYR A 169 7.01 5.50 0.82
C TYR A 169 6.16 4.48 1.55
N VAL A 170 6.70 3.30 1.80
CA VAL A 170 6.01 2.23 2.51
C VAL A 170 6.85 1.75 3.68
N ASP A 171 6.30 1.83 4.87
CA ASP A 171 6.83 1.17 6.06
C ASP A 171 6.10 -0.16 6.27
N PHE A 172 6.84 -1.24 6.24
CA PHE A 172 6.34 -2.58 6.51
C PHE A 172 6.92 -3.09 7.83
N GLU A 173 6.04 -3.50 8.73
CA GLU A 173 6.40 -4.11 10.01
C GLU A 173 5.80 -5.51 10.11
N ARG A 174 6.60 -6.50 10.47
CA ARG A 174 6.18 -7.87 10.70
C ARG A 174 6.60 -8.35 12.09
N LYS A 175 5.64 -8.89 12.82
CA LYS A 175 5.83 -9.48 14.15
C LYS A 175 5.28 -10.89 14.16
N ILE A 176 6.13 -11.88 14.37
CA ILE A 176 5.73 -13.26 14.57
C ILE A 176 6.09 -13.63 16.00
N TYR A 177 5.07 -13.96 16.79
CA TYR A 177 5.25 -14.23 18.21
C TYR A 177 5.92 -15.57 18.46
N ALA A 178 6.65 -15.66 19.58
CA ALA A 178 7.18 -16.90 20.13
C ALA A 178 6.05 -17.93 20.31
N SER A 179 6.30 -19.19 19.97
CA SER A 179 5.33 -20.28 19.85
C SER A 179 4.60 -20.39 18.49
N SER A 180 4.80 -19.44 17.57
CA SER A 180 4.51 -19.73 16.16
C SER A 180 5.43 -20.87 15.66
N ASP A 181 4.97 -21.58 14.64
CA ASP A 181 5.76 -22.64 14.02
C ASP A 181 7.15 -22.10 13.61
N GLN A 182 8.19 -22.91 13.84
CA GLN A 182 9.58 -22.49 13.61
C GLN A 182 9.88 -22.25 12.13
N VAL A 183 9.15 -22.87 11.21
CA VAL A 183 9.22 -22.59 9.77
C VAL A 183 8.92 -21.12 9.48
N PHE A 184 8.07 -20.46 10.30
CA PHE A 184 7.70 -19.04 10.14
C PHE A 184 8.49 -18.11 11.03
N ALA A 185 8.74 -18.54 12.27
CA ALA A 185 9.39 -17.72 13.28
C ALA A 185 10.93 -17.79 13.19
N GLU A 186 11.46 -18.71 12.40
CA GLU A 186 12.91 -18.95 12.23
C GLU A 186 13.63 -19.14 13.58
N GLY A 187 12.87 -19.37 14.66
CA GLY A 187 13.38 -19.52 16.01
C GLY A 187 12.30 -19.63 17.09
N LYS A 188 12.70 -19.87 18.34
CA LYS A 188 11.78 -20.13 19.47
C LYS A 188 11.27 -18.86 20.17
N LYS A 189 11.86 -17.70 19.91
CA LYS A 189 11.55 -16.44 20.62
C LYS A 189 10.71 -15.46 19.81
N GLY A 190 10.36 -15.84 18.58
CA GLY A 190 9.64 -15.02 17.62
C GLY A 190 10.55 -14.39 16.58
N LEU A 191 9.95 -13.70 15.61
CA LEU A 191 10.65 -13.01 14.52
C LEU A 191 10.18 -11.57 14.43
N TYR A 192 11.10 -10.67 14.17
CA TYR A 192 10.83 -9.27 13.86
C TYR A 192 11.38 -8.90 12.50
N GLY A 193 10.56 -8.24 11.71
CA GLY A 193 10.95 -7.66 10.44
C GLY A 193 10.44 -6.23 10.32
N TYR A 194 11.29 -5.34 9.82
CA TYR A 194 10.95 -3.99 9.44
C TYR A 194 11.62 -3.67 8.12
N SER A 195 10.85 -3.15 7.17
CA SER A 195 11.36 -2.74 5.87
C SER A 195 10.75 -1.40 5.46
N ASN A 196 11.57 -0.53 4.90
CA ASN A 196 11.15 0.70 4.27
C ASN A 196 11.39 0.60 2.77
N PHE A 197 10.35 0.87 1.98
CA PHE A 197 10.39 0.92 0.53
C PHE A 197 10.15 2.37 0.10
N SER A 198 11.00 2.87 -0.77
CA SER A 198 10.91 4.22 -1.33
C SER A 198 11.00 4.12 -2.85
N ASP A 199 9.91 4.47 -3.53
CA ASP A 199 9.87 4.54 -4.98
C ASP A 199 9.72 5.99 -5.41
N HIS A 200 10.49 6.37 -6.42
CA HIS A 200 10.49 7.70 -7.02
C HIS A 200 10.38 7.57 -8.53
N GLN A 201 9.41 8.26 -9.10
CA GLN A 201 9.23 8.32 -10.54
C GLN A 201 9.02 9.76 -11.00
N GLU A 202 9.79 10.16 -11.99
CA GLU A 202 9.67 11.43 -12.69
C GLU A 202 9.44 11.21 -14.17
N TYR A 203 8.64 12.05 -14.76
CA TYR A 203 8.40 12.08 -16.19
C TYR A 203 8.25 13.53 -16.65
N ALA A 204 8.94 13.89 -17.71
CA ALA A 204 8.78 15.17 -18.38
C ALA A 204 8.66 14.97 -19.89
N ASP A 205 7.85 15.75 -20.55
CA ASP A 205 7.79 15.81 -22.00
C ASP A 205 7.53 17.23 -22.51
N ALA A 206 7.97 17.46 -23.75
CA ALA A 206 7.61 18.63 -24.52
C ALA A 206 7.25 18.22 -25.93
N MET A 207 6.19 18.79 -26.49
CA MET A 207 5.66 18.43 -27.80
C MET A 207 5.25 19.68 -28.57
N LEU A 208 5.79 19.83 -29.75
CA LEU A 208 5.35 20.79 -30.77
C LEU A 208 4.33 20.11 -31.68
N ASN A 209 3.13 20.67 -31.75
CA ASN A 209 2.03 20.18 -32.61
C ASN A 209 1.75 21.20 -33.70
N ILE A 210 1.73 20.72 -34.93
CA ILE A 210 1.44 21.48 -36.14
C ILE A 210 0.24 20.85 -36.85
N ASN A 211 -0.77 21.64 -37.15
CA ASN A 211 -1.93 21.22 -37.94
C ASN A 211 -2.39 22.37 -38.83
N LYS A 212 -2.03 22.32 -40.11
CA LYS A 212 -2.28 23.41 -41.06
C LYS A 212 -2.92 22.91 -42.32
N THR A 213 -4.00 23.55 -42.71
CA THR A 213 -4.62 23.33 -44.01
C THR A 213 -3.96 24.25 -45.08
N LEU A 214 -3.47 23.66 -46.14
CA LEU A 214 -2.81 24.33 -47.29
C LEU A 214 -3.59 23.98 -48.56
N GLY A 215 -4.53 24.81 -48.95
CA GLY A 215 -5.48 24.52 -50.04
C GLY A 215 -6.29 23.23 -49.73
N ASP A 216 -6.17 22.24 -50.58
CA ASP A 216 -6.87 20.94 -50.43
C ASP A 216 -6.12 19.95 -49.52
N PHE A 217 -4.95 20.31 -49.01
CA PHE A 217 -4.13 19.46 -48.18
C PHE A 217 -4.20 19.84 -46.69
N ASN A 218 -4.33 18.85 -45.85
CA ASN A 218 -4.19 19.02 -44.40
C ASN A 218 -2.86 18.38 -43.95
N VAL A 219 -1.98 19.19 -43.39
CA VAL A 219 -0.65 18.78 -42.92
C VAL A 219 -0.67 18.74 -41.40
N SER A 220 -0.45 17.56 -40.83
CA SER A 220 -0.30 17.34 -39.38
C SER A 220 1.10 16.79 -39.09
N ALA A 221 1.81 17.43 -38.17
CA ALA A 221 3.11 16.99 -37.70
C ALA A 221 3.26 17.18 -36.18
N ASN A 222 3.91 16.23 -35.52
CA ASN A 222 4.24 16.30 -34.11
C ASN A 222 5.74 16.06 -33.93
N LEU A 223 6.42 16.93 -33.18
CA LEU A 223 7.80 16.78 -32.77
C LEU A 223 7.83 16.79 -31.22
N GLY A 224 8.37 15.73 -30.65
CA GLY A 224 8.36 15.56 -29.19
C GLY A 224 9.70 15.11 -28.64
N TRP A 225 9.88 15.47 -27.35
CA TRP A 225 10.96 14.99 -26.51
C TRP A 225 10.35 14.51 -25.17
N SER A 226 10.92 13.45 -24.61
CA SER A 226 10.51 12.96 -23.29
C SER A 226 11.70 12.51 -22.46
N TYR A 227 11.55 12.65 -21.16
CA TYR A 227 12.46 12.18 -20.13
C TYR A 227 11.68 11.35 -19.12
N SER A 228 12.26 10.23 -18.71
CA SER A 228 11.71 9.39 -17.62
C SER A 228 12.83 8.94 -16.71
N ASN A 229 12.61 9.04 -15.41
CA ASN A 229 13.49 8.53 -14.37
C ASN A 229 12.70 7.73 -13.36
N TYR A 230 13.26 6.58 -12.96
CA TYR A 230 12.68 5.73 -11.91
C TYR A 230 13.80 5.28 -10.98
N GLY A 231 13.52 5.40 -9.68
CA GLY A 231 14.39 4.91 -8.62
C GLY A 231 13.58 4.14 -7.59
N SER A 232 14.11 3.01 -7.14
CA SER A 232 13.54 2.23 -6.04
C SER A 232 14.61 1.90 -5.03
N LEU A 233 14.32 2.08 -3.75
CA LEU A 233 15.22 1.79 -2.65
C LEU A 233 14.48 1.01 -1.57
N THR A 234 15.03 -0.15 -1.22
CA THR A 234 14.55 -0.98 -0.11
C THR A 234 15.62 -1.04 0.97
N ARG A 235 15.20 -0.78 2.20
CA ARG A 235 16.04 -0.93 3.40
C ARG A 235 15.25 -1.69 4.45
N GLY A 236 15.90 -2.58 5.19
CA GLY A 236 15.18 -3.29 6.24
C GLY A 236 16.04 -4.25 7.03
N TYR A 237 15.41 -4.80 8.04
CA TYR A 237 15.96 -5.82 8.93
C TYR A 237 14.91 -6.90 9.12
N LYS A 238 15.32 -8.16 9.07
CA LYS A 238 14.44 -9.29 9.38
C LYS A 238 15.28 -10.38 10.02
N GLY A 239 14.81 -10.91 11.12
CA GLY A 239 15.47 -12.08 11.73
C GLY A 239 14.76 -12.56 12.99
N PRO A 240 15.12 -13.78 13.45
CA PRO A 240 14.63 -14.32 14.69
C PRO A 240 15.14 -13.51 15.90
N LEU A 241 14.34 -13.49 16.96
CA LEU A 241 14.70 -12.79 18.20
C LEU A 241 15.66 -13.63 19.04
N LYS A 242 16.77 -13.01 19.49
CA LYS A 242 17.84 -13.69 20.26
C LYS A 242 17.67 -13.59 21.77
N GLY A 243 17.41 -12.40 22.28
CA GLY A 243 17.39 -12.13 23.72
C GLY A 243 16.05 -12.45 24.36
N VAL A 244 15.15 -11.49 24.39
CA VAL A 244 13.86 -11.55 25.08
C VAL A 244 12.77 -11.98 24.10
N PRO A 245 11.97 -13.03 24.38
CA PRO A 245 10.85 -13.43 23.56
C PRO A 245 9.85 -12.27 23.36
N ASN A 246 9.32 -12.13 22.14
CA ASN A 246 8.30 -11.15 21.79
C ASN A 246 8.69 -9.67 22.01
N LYS A 247 9.98 -9.38 22.27
CA LYS A 247 10.47 -8.00 22.28
C LYS A 247 10.89 -7.61 20.86
N PHE A 248 9.92 -7.05 20.11
CA PHE A 248 10.08 -6.67 18.72
C PHE A 248 10.87 -5.36 18.58
N ALA A 249 12.19 -5.48 18.57
CA ALA A 249 13.13 -4.40 18.39
C ALA A 249 14.33 -4.90 17.58
N VAL A 250 14.89 -4.03 16.73
CA VAL A 250 16.06 -4.36 15.90
C VAL A 250 17.25 -4.86 16.76
N SER A 251 17.46 -4.23 17.92
CA SER A 251 18.51 -4.64 18.86
C SER A 251 18.35 -6.06 19.47
N ASN A 252 17.17 -6.67 19.29
CA ASN A 252 16.88 -8.02 19.78
C ASN A 252 16.88 -9.06 18.64
N ILE A 253 17.11 -8.67 17.40
CA ILE A 253 17.31 -9.60 16.28
C ILE A 253 18.66 -10.30 16.44
N ASP A 254 18.71 -11.57 16.10
CA ASP A 254 19.97 -12.32 16.08
C ASP A 254 20.84 -11.86 14.88
N PRO A 255 21.99 -11.23 15.12
CA PRO A 255 22.82 -10.70 14.05
C PRO A 255 23.43 -11.78 13.13
N ALA A 256 23.42 -13.04 13.56
CA ALA A 256 23.89 -14.15 12.72
C ALA A 256 22.86 -14.59 11.66
N ASN A 257 21.60 -14.16 11.81
CA ASN A 257 20.46 -14.55 10.97
C ASN A 257 19.60 -13.36 10.54
N GLY A 258 20.10 -12.13 10.72
CA GLY A 258 19.38 -10.91 10.39
C GLY A 258 19.88 -10.21 9.12
#